data_f05e7a19f1e716b0e71b2a8dfc73d132
#
_entry.id   f05e7a19f1e716b0e71b2a8dfc73d132
#
_cell.length_a   1.000
_cell.length_b   1.000
_cell.length_c   1.000
_cell.angle_alpha   90.00
_cell.angle_beta   90.00
_cell.angle_gamma   90.00
#
_symmetry.space_group_name_H-M   'P 1'
#
loop_
_entity.id
_entity.type
_entity.pdbx_description
1 polymer ?
#
loop_
_entity_poly.entity_id
_entity_poly.type
_entity_poly.pdbx_seq_one_letter_code
_entity_poly.pdbx_strand_id
1 'polypeptide(L)'
;MEGSMGVSAHQRFDLRTACDWWAVFRLAVMTAVPLAFAAGSVQGQDPHVPGLIPNGDVAQGNIGASDATAATIGTHPLEPALELAQRGLVQLKSTIKDYSCTVVKRERIDGKLGEHEYLFAKVRHEPFSVYLYFLAPEAMKGQEVIFVDGHNDGNMLAHAGSGVRAMVGTVSLKPNGALAMQGNRYAITEIGVENLAKRLVEVAEHDKQFGECDVNFYPNAKVNGRICTCVQVVHPVPRRNFRFHLARVFIDDEFLIPIRYEAYDWPHEEGGQPVLMEEYTYMNVKINNGFTDADFDPKNT
;
A
#
# COMPACT_ATOMS: atom_id res chain seq x y z
N MET A 1 -12.20 -57.55 2.87
CA MET A 1 -10.89 -56.89 2.96
C MET A 1 -11.14 -55.44 2.53
N GLU A 2 -11.37 -54.61 3.54
CA GLU A 2 -11.69 -53.19 3.39
C GLU A 2 -10.40 -52.38 3.42
N GLY A 3 -10.18 -51.58 2.38
CA GLY A 3 -9.06 -50.64 2.30
C GLY A 3 -9.56 -49.21 2.46
N SER A 4 -9.39 -48.68 3.67
CA SER A 4 -9.69 -47.32 4.06
C SER A 4 -8.70 -46.34 3.40
N MET A 5 -9.20 -45.40 2.60
CA MET A 5 -8.45 -44.24 2.14
C MET A 5 -8.46 -43.14 3.22
N GLY A 6 -7.29 -42.82 3.74
CA GLY A 6 -7.08 -41.73 4.68
C GLY A 6 -7.21 -40.38 4.04
N VAL A 7 -8.06 -39.54 4.59
CA VAL A 7 -8.24 -38.13 4.25
C VAL A 7 -7.14 -37.34 4.93
N SER A 8 -6.35 -36.61 4.11
CA SER A 8 -5.26 -35.72 4.55
C SER A 8 -5.83 -34.51 5.29
N ALA A 9 -5.36 -34.31 6.51
CA ALA A 9 -5.72 -33.20 7.38
C ALA A 9 -5.12 -31.87 6.88
N HIS A 10 -5.97 -30.89 6.64
CA HIS A 10 -5.60 -29.49 6.48
C HIS A 10 -4.99 -28.98 7.80
N GLN A 11 -3.72 -28.65 7.78
CA GLN A 11 -3.07 -27.90 8.84
C GLN A 11 -3.66 -26.51 8.93
N ARG A 12 -4.43 -26.24 9.97
CA ARG A 12 -4.80 -24.90 10.41
C ARG A 12 -3.55 -24.24 11.00
N PHE A 13 -3.07 -23.19 10.39
CA PHE A 13 -2.06 -22.33 11.00
C PHE A 13 -2.70 -21.59 12.19
N ASP A 14 -2.28 -21.95 13.39
CA ASP A 14 -2.67 -21.30 14.64
C ASP A 14 -1.75 -20.10 14.88
N LEU A 15 -2.32 -18.87 14.81
CA LEU A 15 -1.63 -17.59 14.93
C LEU A 15 -1.26 -17.19 16.38
N ARG A 16 -1.21 -18.13 17.32
CA ARG A 16 -1.05 -17.82 18.76
C ARG A 16 0.36 -17.98 19.34
N THR A 17 1.38 -18.32 18.55
CA THR A 17 2.74 -18.57 19.09
C THR A 17 3.82 -17.59 18.65
N ALA A 18 3.48 -16.38 18.16
CA ALA A 18 4.45 -15.36 17.76
C ALA A 18 4.74 -14.30 18.85
N CYS A 19 4.49 -14.59 20.12
CA CYS A 19 4.49 -13.55 21.17
C CYS A 19 5.80 -13.34 21.95
N ASP A 20 6.86 -14.11 21.75
CA ASP A 20 8.02 -14.09 22.69
C ASP A 20 9.32 -13.47 22.14
N TRP A 21 9.37 -13.02 20.88
CA TRP A 21 10.58 -12.36 20.35
C TRP A 21 10.64 -10.83 20.52
N TRP A 22 9.57 -10.23 21.08
CA TRP A 22 9.49 -8.79 21.35
C TRP A 22 10.37 -8.31 22.53
N ALA A 23 10.79 -9.22 23.42
CA ALA A 23 11.53 -8.86 24.63
C ALA A 23 12.99 -8.50 24.38
N VAL A 24 13.64 -9.06 23.37
CA VAL A 24 15.09 -8.88 23.17
C VAL A 24 15.47 -7.57 22.47
N PHE A 25 14.56 -7.00 21.66
CA PHE A 25 14.82 -5.73 20.95
C PHE A 25 14.39 -4.46 21.72
N ARG A 26 13.60 -4.60 22.80
CA ARG A 26 13.18 -3.47 23.63
C ARG A 26 14.14 -3.10 24.77
N LEU A 27 15.12 -3.94 25.08
CA LEU A 27 15.97 -3.73 26.27
C LEU A 27 17.16 -2.80 26.07
N ALA A 28 17.39 -2.27 24.87
CA ALA A 28 18.53 -1.38 24.60
C ALA A 28 18.21 0.12 24.58
N VAL A 29 16.98 0.55 24.92
CA VAL A 29 16.57 1.98 24.86
C VAL A 29 15.97 2.51 26.17
N MET A 30 16.07 1.81 27.31
CA MET A 30 15.60 2.34 28.59
C MET A 30 16.71 2.48 29.61
N THR A 31 17.57 3.48 29.45
CA THR A 31 18.26 4.15 30.58
C THR A 31 18.56 5.61 30.18
N ALA A 32 17.63 6.53 30.45
CA ALA A 32 17.97 7.92 30.75
C ALA A 32 16.73 8.68 31.30
N VAL A 33 16.76 8.93 32.60
CA VAL A 33 16.31 10.11 33.37
C VAL A 33 14.89 10.65 33.18
N PRO A 34 14.08 10.75 34.26
CA PRO A 34 12.82 11.47 34.26
C PRO A 34 13.05 12.95 34.48
N LEU A 35 12.78 13.78 33.48
CA LEU A 35 12.54 15.22 33.69
C LEU A 35 11.05 15.47 33.47
N ALA A 36 10.40 15.87 34.57
CA ALA A 36 9.02 16.33 34.55
C ALA A 36 8.91 17.60 33.69
N PHE A 37 8.07 17.56 32.65
CA PHE A 37 7.59 18.78 32.01
C PHE A 37 6.06 18.75 31.92
N ALA A 38 5.50 19.92 32.22
CA ALA A 38 4.10 20.25 32.34
C ALA A 38 3.33 19.95 31.04
N ALA A 39 2.08 19.49 31.19
CA ALA A 39 1.12 19.29 30.13
C ALA A 39 0.78 20.63 29.44
N GLY A 40 1.38 20.84 28.28
CA GLY A 40 0.89 21.77 27.28
C GLY A 40 0.42 20.97 26.08
N SER A 41 -0.85 21.11 25.73
CA SER A 41 -1.41 20.54 24.52
C SER A 41 -0.78 21.21 23.30
N VAL A 42 0.29 20.61 22.77
CA VAL A 42 0.84 20.97 21.45
C VAL A 42 0.08 20.14 20.42
N GLN A 43 -0.78 20.78 19.65
CA GLN A 43 -1.23 20.25 18.36
C GLN A 43 0.02 20.05 17.52
N GLY A 44 0.39 18.79 17.27
CA GLY A 44 1.52 18.44 16.44
C GLY A 44 1.28 18.92 15.00
N GLN A 45 2.00 19.97 14.61
CA GLN A 45 2.18 20.28 13.20
C GLN A 45 3.13 19.23 12.64
N ASP A 46 2.70 18.52 11.58
CA ASP A 46 3.55 17.63 10.81
C ASP A 46 4.80 18.40 10.33
N PRO A 47 6.00 17.78 10.37
CA PRO A 47 7.21 18.44 9.93
C PRO A 47 7.08 18.84 8.46
N HIS A 48 7.20 20.15 8.20
CA HIS A 48 7.15 20.70 6.86
C HIS A 48 8.39 20.24 6.06
N VAL A 49 8.19 19.22 5.22
CA VAL A 49 9.20 18.80 4.25
C VAL A 49 9.01 19.67 3.00
N PRO A 50 10.02 20.45 2.56
CA PRO A 50 9.87 21.31 1.40
C PRO A 50 9.47 20.50 0.17
N GLY A 51 8.32 20.83 -0.44
CA GLY A 51 7.76 20.13 -1.59
C GLY A 51 6.73 19.03 -1.28
N LEU A 52 6.48 18.72 0.00
CA LEU A 52 5.36 17.89 0.41
C LEU A 52 4.16 18.79 0.72
N ILE A 53 3.02 18.51 0.09
CA ILE A 53 1.79 19.26 0.29
C ILE A 53 1.25 18.94 1.69
N PRO A 54 0.85 19.95 2.51
CA PRO A 54 0.21 19.70 3.80
C PRO A 54 -1.03 18.82 3.63
N ASN A 55 -1.34 18.00 4.63
CA ASN A 55 -2.44 17.01 4.67
C ASN A 55 -3.84 17.52 4.25
N GLY A 56 -4.04 18.80 4.00
CA GLY A 56 -5.29 19.41 3.55
C GLY A 56 -5.62 19.19 2.07
N ASP A 57 -4.63 18.92 1.21
CA ASP A 57 -4.82 18.79 -0.24
C ASP A 57 -4.72 17.37 -0.79
N VAL A 58 -4.43 16.37 0.04
CA VAL A 58 -4.51 14.97 -0.34
C VAL A 58 -5.98 14.58 -0.33
N ALA A 59 -6.66 14.93 -1.40
CA ALA A 59 -7.98 14.47 -1.81
C ALA A 59 -9.02 14.27 -0.67
N GLN A 60 -9.44 15.35 -0.01
CA GLN A 60 -10.89 15.48 0.12
C GLN A 60 -11.36 15.79 -1.30
N GLY A 61 -11.51 14.75 -2.11
CA GLY A 61 -12.21 14.84 -3.36
C GLY A 61 -13.59 15.34 -3.02
N ASN A 62 -13.85 16.61 -3.31
CA ASN A 62 -15.20 17.14 -3.33
C ASN A 62 -15.90 16.35 -4.44
N ILE A 63 -16.49 15.21 -4.05
CA ILE A 63 -17.31 14.38 -4.91
C ILE A 63 -18.57 15.19 -5.07
N GLY A 64 -18.57 16.08 -6.08
CA GLY A 64 -19.78 16.75 -6.49
C GLY A 64 -20.80 15.68 -6.82
N ALA A 65 -21.94 15.70 -6.13
CA ALA A 65 -23.08 14.84 -6.41
C ALA A 65 -23.66 15.25 -7.78
N SER A 66 -23.07 14.76 -8.88
CA SER A 66 -23.68 14.85 -10.20
C SER A 66 -23.12 13.73 -11.10
N ASP A 67 -24.05 12.92 -11.57
CA ASP A 67 -23.91 11.87 -12.57
C ASP A 67 -23.15 10.59 -12.16
N ALA A 68 -23.73 9.86 -11.19
CA ALA A 68 -23.52 8.44 -11.08
C ALA A 68 -24.14 7.79 -12.33
N THR A 69 -23.31 7.33 -13.27
CA THR A 69 -23.78 6.55 -14.41
C THR A 69 -24.20 5.18 -13.88
N ALA A 70 -25.52 4.93 -13.81
CA ALA A 70 -26.07 3.67 -13.35
C ALA A 70 -25.63 2.52 -14.25
N ALA A 71 -25.26 1.39 -13.65
CA ALA A 71 -24.90 0.16 -14.33
C ALA A 71 -26.05 -0.33 -15.23
N THR A 72 -25.69 -0.82 -16.39
CA THR A 72 -26.62 -1.39 -17.39
C THR A 72 -27.33 -2.59 -16.77
N ILE A 73 -28.65 -2.66 -16.91
CA ILE A 73 -29.51 -3.72 -16.38
C ILE A 73 -29.06 -5.07 -16.96
N GLY A 74 -28.55 -5.98 -16.09
CA GLY A 74 -28.22 -7.36 -16.42
C GLY A 74 -26.74 -7.75 -16.31
N THR A 75 -25.81 -6.79 -16.10
CA THR A 75 -24.40 -7.06 -15.85
C THR A 75 -24.03 -6.85 -14.38
N HIS A 76 -23.02 -7.57 -13.89
CA HIS A 76 -22.56 -7.39 -12.50
C HIS A 76 -22.05 -5.94 -12.28
N PRO A 77 -22.34 -5.29 -11.14
CA PRO A 77 -21.94 -3.88 -10.89
C PRO A 77 -20.43 -3.63 -11.04
N LEU A 78 -19.59 -4.63 -10.76
CA LEU A 78 -18.12 -4.54 -10.91
C LEU A 78 -17.64 -4.62 -12.36
N GLU A 79 -18.46 -5.05 -13.33
CA GLU A 79 -17.99 -5.29 -14.71
C GLU A 79 -17.35 -4.04 -15.33
N PRO A 80 -17.96 -2.83 -15.27
CA PRO A 80 -17.33 -1.64 -15.84
C PRO A 80 -16.01 -1.26 -15.17
N ALA A 81 -15.90 -1.48 -13.83
CA ALA A 81 -14.67 -1.22 -13.08
C ALA A 81 -13.57 -2.21 -13.44
N LEU A 82 -13.92 -3.49 -13.60
CA LEU A 82 -13.01 -4.55 -14.04
C LEU A 82 -12.49 -4.29 -15.45
N GLU A 83 -13.36 -3.95 -16.40
CA GLU A 83 -12.97 -3.59 -17.77
C GLU A 83 -12.01 -2.38 -17.78
N LEU A 84 -12.26 -1.36 -16.95
CA LEU A 84 -11.38 -0.20 -16.82
C LEU A 84 -10.01 -0.61 -16.28
N ALA A 85 -9.97 -1.44 -15.23
CA ALA A 85 -8.73 -1.92 -14.61
C ALA A 85 -7.92 -2.80 -15.59
N GLN A 86 -8.57 -3.70 -16.33
CA GLN A 86 -7.93 -4.55 -17.32
C GLN A 86 -7.34 -3.73 -18.48
N ARG A 87 -8.08 -2.75 -19.01
CA ARG A 87 -7.56 -1.83 -20.04
C ARG A 87 -6.37 -1.03 -19.53
N GLY A 88 -6.47 -0.49 -18.30
CA GLY A 88 -5.36 0.22 -17.66
C GLY A 88 -4.12 -0.65 -17.52
N LEU A 89 -4.28 -1.91 -17.10
CA LEU A 89 -3.16 -2.86 -16.96
C LEU A 89 -2.50 -3.18 -18.31
N VAL A 90 -3.27 -3.36 -19.37
CA VAL A 90 -2.74 -3.59 -20.73
C VAL A 90 -1.96 -2.36 -21.21
N GLN A 91 -2.52 -1.15 -21.06
CA GLN A 91 -1.84 0.09 -21.44
C GLN A 91 -0.57 0.29 -20.63
N LEU A 92 -0.62 0.12 -19.31
CA LEU A 92 0.52 0.26 -18.41
C LEU A 92 1.69 -0.63 -18.87
N LYS A 93 1.45 -1.93 -19.09
CA LYS A 93 2.47 -2.87 -19.55
C LYS A 93 3.08 -2.51 -20.91
N SER A 94 2.31 -1.89 -21.80
CA SER A 94 2.79 -1.52 -23.13
C SER A 94 3.54 -0.18 -23.16
N THR A 95 3.22 0.75 -22.24
CA THR A 95 3.69 2.14 -22.32
C THR A 95 4.66 2.53 -21.20
N ILE A 96 4.60 1.90 -20.03
CA ILE A 96 5.42 2.26 -18.88
C ILE A 96 6.42 1.14 -18.59
N LYS A 97 7.71 1.44 -18.77
CA LYS A 97 8.82 0.50 -18.47
C LYS A 97 9.32 0.69 -17.04
N ASP A 98 9.39 1.92 -16.61
CA ASP A 98 9.86 2.33 -15.29
C ASP A 98 9.22 3.65 -14.89
N TYR A 99 9.29 3.98 -13.61
CA TYR A 99 8.87 5.28 -13.11
C TYR A 99 9.55 5.61 -11.78
N SER A 100 9.59 6.91 -11.46
CA SER A 100 9.85 7.40 -10.11
C SER A 100 8.65 8.16 -9.57
N CYS A 101 8.49 8.15 -8.26
CA CYS A 101 7.40 8.86 -7.60
C CYS A 101 7.71 9.09 -6.11
N THR A 102 6.87 9.87 -5.44
CA THR A 102 6.77 9.87 -3.99
C THR A 102 5.56 9.02 -3.61
N VAL A 103 5.78 7.94 -2.86
CA VAL A 103 4.71 7.12 -2.27
C VAL A 103 4.40 7.68 -0.90
N VAL A 104 3.13 7.97 -0.65
CA VAL A 104 2.61 8.25 0.69
C VAL A 104 1.75 7.07 1.07
N LYS A 105 2.10 6.40 2.17
CA LYS A 105 1.31 5.26 2.66
C LYS A 105 0.94 5.42 4.12
N ARG A 106 -0.18 4.83 4.48
CA ARG A 106 -0.64 4.70 5.86
C ARG A 106 -1.38 3.39 6.03
N GLU A 107 -1.02 2.62 7.02
CA GLU A 107 -1.51 1.26 7.20
C GLU A 107 -1.96 1.03 8.64
N ARG A 108 -3.00 0.20 8.81
CA ARG A 108 -3.42 -0.33 10.11
C ARG A 108 -2.80 -1.71 10.30
N ILE A 109 -1.90 -1.80 11.29
CA ILE A 109 -1.22 -3.04 11.68
C ILE A 109 -1.64 -3.39 13.10
N ASP A 110 -2.03 -4.63 13.34
CA ASP A 110 -2.49 -5.13 14.65
C ASP A 110 -3.55 -4.22 15.29
N GLY A 111 -4.50 -3.75 14.51
CA GLY A 111 -5.59 -2.89 14.94
C GLY A 111 -5.23 -1.41 15.18
N LYS A 112 -3.94 -1.03 15.06
CA LYS A 112 -3.47 0.33 15.26
C LYS A 112 -3.14 0.99 13.92
N LEU A 113 -3.76 2.13 13.63
CA LEU A 113 -3.43 2.95 12.46
C LEU A 113 -2.09 3.65 12.70
N GLY A 114 -1.13 3.45 11.79
CA GLY A 114 0.19 4.06 11.82
C GLY A 114 0.17 5.55 11.44
N GLU A 115 1.34 6.16 11.42
CA GLU A 115 1.57 7.50 10.86
C GLU A 115 1.68 7.41 9.33
N HIS A 116 1.61 8.55 8.66
CA HIS A 116 1.93 8.60 7.24
C HIS A 116 3.43 8.39 7.02
N GLU A 117 3.75 7.47 6.14
CA GLU A 117 5.12 7.26 5.66
C GLU A 117 5.28 7.85 4.27
N TYR A 118 6.37 8.59 4.07
CA TYR A 118 6.70 9.22 2.80
C TYR A 118 7.98 8.60 2.25
N LEU A 119 7.90 8.07 1.04
CA LEU A 119 9.00 7.35 0.41
C LEU A 119 9.22 7.89 -1.00
N PHE A 120 10.47 8.22 -1.34
CA PHE A 120 10.83 8.31 -2.73
C PHE A 120 11.03 6.89 -3.28
N ALA A 121 10.43 6.60 -4.43
CA ALA A 121 10.49 5.30 -5.07
C ALA A 121 11.01 5.40 -6.51
N LYS A 122 11.89 4.46 -6.88
CA LYS A 122 12.17 4.09 -8.27
C LYS A 122 11.63 2.68 -8.48
N VAL A 123 10.87 2.48 -9.54
CA VAL A 123 10.32 1.16 -9.89
C VAL A 123 10.58 0.90 -11.37
N ARG A 124 11.11 -0.28 -11.68
CA ARG A 124 11.26 -0.80 -13.03
C ARG A 124 10.46 -2.09 -13.14
N HIS A 125 9.77 -2.31 -14.24
CA HIS A 125 8.88 -3.45 -14.40
C HIS A 125 9.63 -4.73 -14.82
N GLU A 126 10.71 -4.64 -15.61
CA GLU A 126 11.43 -5.81 -16.09
C GLU A 126 12.96 -5.59 -16.19
N PRO A 127 13.77 -6.38 -15.46
CA PRO A 127 13.35 -7.22 -14.35
C PRO A 127 12.71 -6.36 -13.26
N PHE A 128 11.72 -6.89 -12.53
CA PHE A 128 11.06 -6.12 -11.47
C PHE A 128 12.09 -5.65 -10.45
N SER A 129 12.19 -4.34 -10.30
CA SER A 129 13.18 -3.71 -9.45
C SER A 129 12.57 -2.53 -8.71
N VAL A 130 12.87 -2.44 -7.42
CA VAL A 130 12.37 -1.38 -6.54
C VAL A 130 13.51 -0.81 -5.72
N TYR A 131 13.64 0.51 -5.70
CA TYR A 131 14.41 1.28 -4.73
C TYR A 131 13.48 2.18 -3.96
N LEU A 132 13.60 2.17 -2.64
CA LEU A 132 12.85 3.04 -1.72
C LEU A 132 13.82 3.83 -0.86
N TYR A 133 13.58 5.12 -0.74
CA TYR A 133 14.26 6.01 0.20
C TYR A 133 13.21 6.66 1.10
N PHE A 134 13.31 6.46 2.40
CA PHE A 134 12.34 6.97 3.36
C PHE A 134 12.62 8.45 3.68
N LEU A 135 11.63 9.29 3.41
CA LEU A 135 11.66 10.74 3.63
C LEU A 135 11.12 11.13 5.00
N ALA A 136 10.06 10.41 5.46
CA ALA A 136 9.40 10.61 6.75
C ALA A 136 8.64 9.33 7.15
N PRO A 137 8.32 9.12 8.44
CA PRO A 137 8.63 9.98 9.59
C PRO A 137 10.12 10.00 9.96
N GLU A 138 10.52 10.90 10.83
CA GLU A 138 11.94 11.10 11.21
C GLU A 138 12.62 9.82 11.72
N ALA A 139 11.88 8.94 12.39
CA ALA A 139 12.39 7.63 12.85
C ALA A 139 12.81 6.67 11.73
N MET A 140 12.32 6.88 10.49
CA MET A 140 12.61 6.05 9.32
C MET A 140 13.45 6.78 8.28
N LYS A 141 13.60 8.09 8.43
CA LYS A 141 14.27 8.95 7.45
C LYS A 141 15.69 8.47 7.14
N GLY A 142 16.01 8.48 5.84
CA GLY A 142 17.30 8.01 5.33
C GLY A 142 17.42 6.49 5.26
N GLN A 143 16.40 5.72 5.64
CA GLN A 143 16.38 4.29 5.39
C GLN A 143 16.25 4.06 3.89
N GLU A 144 16.98 3.06 3.40
CA GLU A 144 16.97 2.65 2.01
C GLU A 144 16.65 1.17 1.89
N VAL A 145 15.89 0.82 0.85
CA VAL A 145 15.57 -0.57 0.56
C VAL A 145 15.66 -0.79 -0.95
N ILE A 146 16.36 -1.86 -1.35
CA ILE A 146 16.48 -2.29 -2.75
C ILE A 146 15.99 -3.72 -2.89
N PHE A 147 15.21 -3.96 -3.92
CA PHE A 147 14.86 -5.30 -4.38
C PHE A 147 14.99 -5.37 -5.89
N VAL A 148 15.65 -6.40 -6.40
CA VAL A 148 15.75 -6.70 -7.83
C VAL A 148 15.43 -8.19 -8.01
N ASP A 149 14.41 -8.49 -8.81
CA ASP A 149 14.03 -9.87 -9.07
C ASP A 149 15.17 -10.65 -9.74
N GLY A 150 15.37 -11.89 -9.29
CA GLY A 150 16.47 -12.75 -9.76
C GLY A 150 17.85 -12.39 -9.20
N HIS A 151 17.98 -11.37 -8.34
CA HIS A 151 19.26 -11.00 -7.71
C HIS A 151 19.24 -11.28 -6.20
N ASN A 152 20.44 -11.32 -5.61
CA ASN A 152 20.65 -11.46 -4.15
C ASN A 152 19.88 -12.65 -3.53
N ASP A 153 19.83 -13.79 -4.24
CA ASP A 153 19.10 -14.99 -3.84
C ASP A 153 17.61 -14.73 -3.53
N GLY A 154 16.99 -13.75 -4.23
CA GLY A 154 15.61 -13.34 -4.02
C GLY A 154 15.36 -12.50 -2.76
N ASN A 155 16.45 -12.05 -2.11
CA ASN A 155 16.34 -11.19 -0.93
C ASN A 155 16.38 -9.70 -1.33
N MET A 156 15.75 -8.87 -0.50
CA MET A 156 15.93 -7.43 -0.54
C MET A 156 17.15 -7.03 0.30
N LEU A 157 17.74 -5.89 -0.03
CA LEU A 157 18.79 -5.23 0.75
C LEU A 157 18.15 -4.03 1.48
N ALA A 158 18.42 -3.90 2.77
CA ALA A 158 17.93 -2.79 3.57
C ALA A 158 19.10 -2.14 4.33
N HIS A 159 19.14 -0.81 4.29
CA HIS A 159 20.10 0.01 5.02
C HIS A 159 19.34 1.02 5.89
N ALA A 160 19.69 1.13 7.16
CA ALA A 160 19.07 2.10 8.06
C ALA A 160 19.77 3.45 7.94
N GLY A 161 18.98 4.53 7.78
CA GLY A 161 19.53 5.87 7.54
C GLY A 161 20.24 6.51 8.73
N SER A 162 19.94 6.08 9.98
CA SER A 162 20.51 6.73 11.18
C SER A 162 20.46 5.83 12.42
N GLY A 163 21.12 6.28 13.47
CA GLY A 163 21.13 5.63 14.78
C GLY A 163 21.99 4.35 14.83
N VAL A 164 21.80 3.57 15.89
CA VAL A 164 22.57 2.32 16.13
C VAL A 164 22.38 1.30 15.01
N ARG A 165 21.22 1.31 14.34
CA ARG A 165 20.93 0.42 13.22
C ARG A 165 21.78 0.70 11.98
N ALA A 166 22.13 1.97 11.73
CA ALA A 166 23.02 2.33 10.61
C ALA A 166 24.45 1.76 10.80
N MET A 167 24.86 1.51 12.04
CA MET A 167 26.17 0.89 12.33
C MET A 167 26.25 -0.59 11.89
N VAL A 168 25.13 -1.26 11.70
CA VAL A 168 25.07 -2.65 11.23
C VAL A 168 25.35 -2.73 9.72
N GLY A 169 25.21 -1.60 9.00
CA GLY A 169 25.36 -1.56 7.54
C GLY A 169 24.14 -2.14 6.80
N THR A 170 24.37 -2.58 5.57
CA THR A 170 23.32 -3.16 4.74
C THR A 170 23.04 -4.61 5.13
N VAL A 171 21.78 -4.95 5.33
CA VAL A 171 21.31 -6.29 5.68
C VAL A 171 20.51 -6.90 4.53
N SER A 172 20.64 -8.21 4.35
CA SER A 172 19.90 -8.99 3.35
C SER A 172 18.70 -9.66 4.05
N LEU A 173 17.48 -9.41 3.56
CA LEU A 173 16.24 -9.88 4.18
C LEU A 173 15.33 -10.53 3.13
N LYS A 174 14.65 -11.61 3.51
CA LYS A 174 13.57 -12.15 2.68
C LYS A 174 12.40 -11.14 2.60
N PRO A 175 11.88 -10.82 1.40
CA PRO A 175 10.81 -9.83 1.24
C PRO A 175 9.57 -10.07 2.11
N ASN A 176 9.19 -11.35 2.26
CA ASN A 176 8.06 -11.80 3.08
C ASN A 176 8.47 -12.33 4.47
N GLY A 177 9.73 -12.10 4.88
CA GLY A 177 10.23 -12.50 6.19
C GLY A 177 9.69 -11.60 7.31
N ALA A 178 9.65 -12.11 8.54
CA ALA A 178 9.08 -11.40 9.68
C ALA A 178 9.70 -10.00 9.93
N LEU A 179 11.01 -9.83 9.68
CA LEU A 179 11.68 -8.53 9.83
C LEU A 179 11.27 -7.53 8.73
N ALA A 180 11.16 -8.00 7.48
CA ALA A 180 10.75 -7.16 6.37
C ALA A 180 9.28 -6.76 6.46
N MET A 181 8.45 -7.67 6.97
CA MET A 181 7.01 -7.45 7.13
C MET A 181 6.64 -6.67 8.40
N GLN A 182 7.60 -6.41 9.28
CA GLN A 182 7.33 -5.67 10.51
C GLN A 182 6.84 -4.25 10.20
N GLY A 183 5.60 -3.95 10.55
CA GLY A 183 4.98 -2.65 10.27
C GLY A 183 4.47 -2.47 8.82
N ASN A 184 4.47 -3.52 8.01
CA ASN A 184 4.02 -3.50 6.62
C ASN A 184 2.91 -4.55 6.39
N ARG A 185 1.89 -4.20 5.63
CA ARG A 185 0.83 -5.13 5.19
C ARG A 185 1.26 -5.97 3.99
N TYR A 186 2.12 -5.42 3.14
CA TYR A 186 2.56 -6.04 1.89
C TYR A 186 4.08 -6.07 1.78
N ALA A 187 4.58 -7.10 1.15
CA ALA A 187 6.00 -7.22 0.85
C ALA A 187 6.43 -6.21 -0.22
N ILE A 188 7.73 -5.87 -0.25
CA ILE A 188 8.30 -4.96 -1.28
C ILE A 188 8.03 -5.48 -2.71
N THR A 189 7.90 -6.77 -2.89
CA THR A 189 7.56 -7.42 -4.18
C THR A 189 6.16 -7.11 -4.67
N GLU A 190 5.29 -6.58 -3.80
CA GLU A 190 3.90 -6.21 -4.13
C GLU A 190 3.71 -4.71 -4.34
N ILE A 191 4.78 -3.90 -4.16
CA ILE A 191 4.70 -2.45 -4.35
C ILE A 191 4.60 -2.08 -5.82
N GLY A 192 4.00 -0.92 -6.10
CA GLY A 192 3.98 -0.31 -7.42
C GLY A 192 2.63 -0.36 -8.11
N VAL A 193 2.47 0.56 -9.09
CA VAL A 193 1.19 0.77 -9.78
C VAL A 193 0.76 -0.44 -10.62
N GLU A 194 1.70 -1.22 -11.16
CA GLU A 194 1.38 -2.45 -11.89
C GLU A 194 0.85 -3.54 -10.96
N ASN A 195 1.52 -3.75 -9.82
CA ASN A 195 1.08 -4.74 -8.84
C ASN A 195 -0.24 -4.33 -8.19
N LEU A 196 -0.45 -3.04 -7.92
CA LEU A 196 -1.74 -2.53 -7.48
C LEU A 196 -2.83 -2.79 -8.53
N ALA A 197 -2.59 -2.49 -9.82
CA ALA A 197 -3.55 -2.74 -10.88
C ALA A 197 -3.88 -4.24 -11.02
N LYS A 198 -2.88 -5.13 -10.97
CA LYS A 198 -3.09 -6.59 -10.95
C LYS A 198 -3.96 -7.01 -9.78
N ARG A 199 -3.66 -6.51 -8.58
CA ARG A 199 -4.41 -6.82 -7.36
C ARG A 199 -5.86 -6.37 -7.44
N LEU A 200 -6.11 -5.18 -8.01
CA LEU A 200 -7.48 -4.68 -8.22
C LEU A 200 -8.27 -5.57 -9.17
N VAL A 201 -7.65 -6.06 -10.25
CA VAL A 201 -8.27 -7.02 -11.17
C VAL A 201 -8.59 -8.32 -10.44
N GLU A 202 -7.64 -8.89 -9.70
CA GLU A 202 -7.83 -10.15 -8.95
C GLU A 202 -8.97 -10.05 -7.92
N VAL A 203 -9.02 -8.95 -7.18
CA VAL A 203 -10.07 -8.71 -6.17
C VAL A 203 -11.43 -8.53 -6.85
N ALA A 204 -11.51 -7.75 -7.94
CA ALA A 204 -12.75 -7.54 -8.66
C ALA A 204 -13.29 -8.85 -9.28
N GLU A 205 -12.42 -9.69 -9.88
CA GLU A 205 -12.79 -11.02 -10.40
C GLU A 205 -13.28 -11.95 -9.29
N HIS A 206 -12.66 -11.89 -8.11
CA HIS A 206 -13.12 -12.67 -6.96
C HIS A 206 -14.48 -12.16 -6.47
N ASP A 207 -14.64 -10.87 -6.26
CA ASP A 207 -15.83 -10.27 -5.65
C ASP A 207 -17.03 -10.32 -6.61
N LYS A 208 -16.79 -10.33 -7.93
CA LYS A 208 -17.80 -10.52 -8.97
C LYS A 208 -18.59 -11.85 -8.84
N GLN A 209 -18.03 -12.84 -8.14
CA GLN A 209 -18.73 -14.10 -7.88
C GLN A 209 -19.92 -13.95 -6.90
N PHE A 210 -20.00 -12.80 -6.23
CA PHE A 210 -20.91 -12.57 -5.11
C PHE A 210 -21.83 -11.40 -5.39
N GLY A 211 -22.67 -11.17 -6.07
CA GLY A 211 -23.65 -10.11 -6.40
C GLY A 211 -23.93 -8.99 -5.33
N GLU A 212 -23.10 -8.89 -4.29
CA GLU A 212 -23.37 -8.07 -3.12
C GLU A 212 -22.41 -6.86 -3.04
N CYS A 213 -22.42 -5.99 -4.06
CA CYS A 213 -21.64 -4.74 -4.02
C CYS A 213 -22.35 -3.61 -4.75
N ASP A 214 -22.07 -2.39 -4.29
CA ASP A 214 -22.43 -1.14 -4.97
C ASP A 214 -21.17 -0.53 -5.58
N VAL A 215 -21.23 -0.13 -6.85
CA VAL A 215 -20.12 0.48 -7.56
C VAL A 215 -20.52 1.84 -8.12
N ASN A 216 -19.74 2.87 -7.78
CA ASN A 216 -19.95 4.22 -8.24
C ASN A 216 -18.70 4.80 -8.88
N PHE A 217 -18.88 5.58 -9.94
CA PHE A 217 -17.80 6.28 -10.64
C PHE A 217 -17.94 7.77 -10.42
N TYR A 218 -16.86 8.42 -10.03
CA TYR A 218 -16.79 9.86 -9.81
C TYR A 218 -15.71 10.44 -10.70
N PRO A 219 -16.07 11.00 -11.86
CA PRO A 219 -15.12 11.66 -12.77
C PRO A 219 -14.62 12.98 -12.18
N ASN A 220 -13.51 13.49 -12.73
CA ASN A 220 -12.92 14.78 -12.35
C ASN A 220 -12.44 14.87 -10.88
N ALA A 221 -12.25 13.74 -10.20
CA ALA A 221 -11.55 13.70 -8.93
C ALA A 221 -10.11 14.21 -9.11
N LYS A 222 -9.52 14.76 -8.06
CA LYS A 222 -8.16 15.30 -8.13
C LYS A 222 -7.25 14.65 -7.10
N VAL A 223 -6.09 14.20 -7.54
CA VAL A 223 -5.03 13.66 -6.68
C VAL A 223 -3.72 14.33 -7.08
N ASN A 224 -3.11 15.09 -6.18
CA ASN A 224 -1.85 15.81 -6.43
C ASN A 224 -1.86 16.60 -7.75
N GLY A 225 -2.95 17.31 -8.02
CA GLY A 225 -3.11 18.13 -9.25
C GLY A 225 -3.46 17.36 -10.52
N ARG A 226 -3.46 16.02 -10.50
CA ARG A 226 -3.87 15.17 -11.62
C ARG A 226 -5.38 14.93 -11.62
N ILE A 227 -5.98 14.91 -12.79
CA ILE A 227 -7.40 14.59 -12.97
C ILE A 227 -7.53 13.07 -13.01
N CYS A 228 -8.50 12.55 -12.24
CA CYS A 228 -8.72 11.12 -12.04
C CYS A 228 -10.20 10.77 -12.12
N THR A 229 -10.47 9.55 -12.50
CA THR A 229 -11.76 8.90 -12.24
C THR A 229 -11.63 8.09 -10.94
N CYS A 230 -12.44 8.45 -9.92
CA CYS A 230 -12.52 7.66 -8.69
C CYS A 230 -13.57 6.57 -8.87
N VAL A 231 -13.16 5.32 -8.70
CA VAL A 231 -14.05 4.15 -8.62
C VAL A 231 -14.22 3.79 -7.14
N GLN A 232 -15.45 3.83 -6.66
CA GLN A 232 -15.80 3.44 -5.30
C GLN A 232 -16.57 2.13 -5.34
N VAL A 233 -16.11 1.15 -4.55
CA VAL A 233 -16.77 -0.14 -4.35
C VAL A 233 -17.18 -0.26 -2.89
N VAL A 234 -18.44 -0.63 -2.63
CA VAL A 234 -18.97 -0.82 -1.28
C VAL A 234 -19.56 -2.22 -1.17
N HIS A 235 -19.15 -2.97 -0.15
CA HIS A 235 -19.80 -4.19 0.30
C HIS A 235 -20.63 -3.87 1.54
N PRO A 236 -21.95 -3.70 1.43
CA PRO A 236 -22.75 -3.21 2.55
C PRO A 236 -22.84 -4.21 3.71
N VAL A 237 -22.77 -5.51 3.41
CA VAL A 237 -22.90 -6.58 4.41
C VAL A 237 -21.54 -7.25 4.65
N PRO A 238 -21.09 -7.37 5.92
CA PRO A 238 -19.83 -8.05 6.22
C PRO A 238 -19.93 -9.54 5.91
N ARG A 239 -19.02 -10.04 5.08
CA ARG A 239 -18.85 -11.44 4.70
C ARG A 239 -17.39 -11.83 4.83
N ARG A 240 -17.12 -13.10 5.16
CA ARG A 240 -15.74 -13.60 5.30
C ARG A 240 -14.93 -13.59 4.02
N ASN A 241 -15.59 -13.58 2.89
CA ASN A 241 -14.97 -13.53 1.55
C ASN A 241 -14.63 -12.12 1.08
N PHE A 242 -15.19 -11.05 1.67
CA PHE A 242 -14.85 -9.68 1.33
C PHE A 242 -13.69 -9.16 2.19
N ARG A 243 -12.78 -8.46 1.56
CA ARG A 243 -11.56 -7.92 2.19
C ARG A 243 -11.75 -6.53 2.78
N PHE A 244 -12.80 -5.83 2.37
CA PHE A 244 -13.09 -4.45 2.76
C PHE A 244 -14.61 -4.19 2.73
N HIS A 245 -15.03 -3.21 3.49
CA HIS A 245 -16.37 -2.63 3.40
C HIS A 245 -16.45 -1.63 2.26
N LEU A 246 -15.49 -0.71 2.19
CA LEU A 246 -15.42 0.34 1.19
C LEU A 246 -13.99 0.43 0.65
N ALA A 247 -13.85 0.47 -0.67
CA ALA A 247 -12.60 0.79 -1.33
C ALA A 247 -12.80 1.94 -2.32
N ARG A 248 -11.79 2.80 -2.45
CA ARG A 248 -11.73 3.84 -3.48
C ARG A 248 -10.42 3.72 -4.22
N VAL A 249 -10.51 3.72 -5.54
CA VAL A 249 -9.37 3.70 -6.45
C VAL A 249 -9.44 4.93 -7.33
N PHE A 250 -8.40 5.76 -7.30
CA PHE A 250 -8.29 6.92 -8.15
C PHE A 250 -7.38 6.59 -9.32
N ILE A 251 -7.97 6.49 -10.49
CA ILE A 251 -7.29 6.15 -11.73
C ILE A 251 -6.99 7.45 -12.47
N ASP A 252 -5.72 7.69 -12.74
CA ASP A 252 -5.26 8.83 -13.52
C ASP A 252 -5.81 8.76 -14.96
N ASP A 253 -6.51 9.80 -15.41
CA ASP A 253 -7.22 9.78 -16.69
C ASP A 253 -6.28 9.83 -17.91
N GLU A 254 -5.04 10.31 -17.74
CA GLU A 254 -4.03 10.38 -18.82
C GLU A 254 -3.27 9.05 -18.95
N PHE A 255 -2.78 8.51 -17.83
CA PHE A 255 -1.93 7.32 -17.85
C PHE A 255 -2.70 6.01 -17.66
N LEU A 256 -3.98 6.09 -17.25
CA LEU A 256 -4.84 4.96 -16.87
C LEU A 256 -4.21 4.04 -15.81
N ILE A 257 -3.49 4.63 -14.86
CA ILE A 257 -2.87 3.92 -13.73
C ILE A 257 -3.54 4.31 -12.40
N PRO A 258 -3.64 3.39 -11.44
CA PRO A 258 -4.12 3.71 -10.10
C PRO A 258 -3.06 4.51 -9.35
N ILE A 259 -3.32 5.80 -9.10
CA ILE A 259 -2.40 6.68 -8.36
C ILE A 259 -2.80 6.92 -6.91
N ARG A 260 -4.02 6.52 -6.51
CA ARG A 260 -4.42 6.47 -5.11
C ARG A 260 -5.36 5.29 -4.88
N TYR A 261 -5.16 4.61 -3.77
CA TYR A 261 -6.01 3.56 -3.27
C TYR A 261 -6.23 3.75 -1.78
N GLU A 262 -7.46 3.54 -1.33
CA GLU A 262 -7.81 3.50 0.08
C GLU A 262 -8.85 2.41 0.32
N ALA A 263 -8.70 1.70 1.45
CA ALA A 263 -9.63 0.66 1.87
C ALA A 263 -10.03 0.82 3.33
N TYR A 264 -11.29 0.54 3.58
CA TYR A 264 -11.91 0.67 4.90
C TYR A 264 -12.61 -0.62 5.29
N ASP A 265 -12.47 -1.00 6.53
CA ASP A 265 -13.26 -2.06 7.17
C ASP A 265 -14.64 -1.55 7.59
N TRP A 266 -15.53 -2.48 7.96
CA TRP A 266 -16.86 -2.16 8.45
C TRP A 266 -16.78 -1.32 9.72
N PRO A 267 -17.76 -0.41 9.93
CA PRO A 267 -17.89 0.31 11.18
C PRO A 267 -17.97 -0.65 12.38
N HIS A 268 -17.39 -0.27 13.51
CA HIS A 268 -17.50 -1.04 14.74
C HIS A 268 -18.92 -1.05 15.33
N GLU A 269 -19.70 -0.01 15.02
CA GLU A 269 -21.06 0.18 15.48
C GLU A 269 -21.95 0.52 14.29
N GLU A 270 -23.23 0.15 14.36
CA GLU A 270 -24.22 0.48 13.33
C GLU A 270 -24.34 1.99 13.14
N GLY A 271 -24.24 2.46 11.90
CA GLY A 271 -24.23 3.90 11.57
C GLY A 271 -22.91 4.62 11.88
N GLY A 272 -21.89 3.91 12.36
CA GLY A 272 -20.55 4.45 12.57
C GLY A 272 -19.81 4.74 11.27
N GLN A 273 -18.62 5.37 11.38
CA GLN A 273 -17.77 5.62 10.22
C GLN A 273 -16.95 4.36 9.86
N PRO A 274 -16.76 4.09 8.57
CA PRO A 274 -15.85 3.04 8.11
C PRO A 274 -14.43 3.21 8.69
N VAL A 275 -13.79 2.09 9.00
CA VAL A 275 -12.49 2.08 9.68
C VAL A 275 -11.37 2.01 8.65
N LEU A 276 -10.56 3.07 8.51
CA LEU A 276 -9.44 3.08 7.57
C LEU A 276 -8.46 1.93 7.87
N MET A 277 -8.24 1.08 6.89
CA MET A 277 -7.30 -0.05 6.94
C MET A 277 -5.97 0.29 6.27
N GLU A 278 -6.04 0.95 5.13
CA GLU A 278 -4.86 1.30 4.35
C GLU A 278 -5.16 2.41 3.35
N GLU A 279 -4.16 3.22 3.08
CA GLU A 279 -4.18 4.20 2.00
C GLU A 279 -2.79 4.34 1.38
N TYR A 280 -2.75 4.48 0.06
CA TYR A 280 -1.54 4.66 -0.73
C TYR A 280 -1.78 5.74 -1.77
N THR A 281 -0.83 6.67 -1.92
CA THR A 281 -0.86 7.70 -2.94
C THR A 281 0.48 7.77 -3.64
N TYR A 282 0.47 7.71 -4.97
CA TYR A 282 1.65 7.87 -5.82
C TYR A 282 1.65 9.30 -6.36
N MET A 283 2.51 10.15 -5.83
CA MET A 283 2.64 11.56 -6.16
C MET A 283 3.83 11.80 -7.07
N ASN A 284 3.77 12.86 -7.88
CA ASN A 284 4.88 13.29 -8.72
C ASN A 284 5.41 12.18 -9.64
N VAL A 285 4.53 11.36 -10.18
CA VAL A 285 4.87 10.23 -11.04
C VAL A 285 5.57 10.71 -12.31
N LYS A 286 6.78 10.22 -12.55
CA LYS A 286 7.56 10.43 -13.77
C LYS A 286 7.79 9.07 -14.40
N ILE A 287 7.19 8.84 -15.56
CA ILE A 287 7.28 7.58 -16.29
C ILE A 287 8.47 7.56 -17.25
N ASN A 288 8.99 6.36 -17.52
CA ASN A 288 10.02 6.07 -18.53
C ASN A 288 11.30 6.90 -18.33
N ASN A 289 11.85 6.88 -17.12
CA ASN A 289 13.10 7.55 -16.78
C ASN A 289 14.34 6.90 -17.44
N GLY A 290 14.20 5.66 -17.93
CA GLY A 290 15.28 4.87 -18.51
C GLY A 290 16.20 4.26 -17.46
N PHE A 291 15.66 3.78 -16.35
CA PHE A 291 16.44 3.17 -15.29
C PHE A 291 17.19 1.92 -15.76
N THR A 292 18.43 1.81 -15.32
CA THR A 292 19.36 0.71 -15.57
C THR A 292 19.63 -0.07 -14.28
N ASP A 293 20.43 -1.12 -14.35
CA ASP A 293 20.85 -1.88 -13.16
C ASP A 293 21.64 -1.00 -12.17
N ALA A 294 22.34 0.03 -12.67
CA ALA A 294 23.08 0.97 -11.83
C ALA A 294 22.16 1.79 -10.90
N ASP A 295 20.89 1.99 -11.27
CA ASP A 295 19.91 2.71 -10.44
C ASP A 295 19.41 1.89 -9.25
N PHE A 296 19.69 0.58 -9.24
CA PHE A 296 19.34 -0.39 -8.22
C PHE A 296 20.56 -1.10 -7.62
N ASP A 297 21.77 -0.59 -7.86
CA ASP A 297 23.00 -1.11 -7.24
C ASP A 297 23.21 -0.42 -5.88
N PRO A 298 23.32 -1.18 -4.77
CA PRO A 298 23.54 -0.63 -3.44
C PRO A 298 24.85 0.16 -3.28
N LYS A 299 25.75 0.13 -4.27
CA LYS A 299 26.97 0.95 -4.28
C LYS A 299 26.73 2.36 -4.82
N ASN A 300 25.60 2.60 -5.46
CA ASN A 300 25.23 3.86 -6.11
C ASN A 300 24.13 4.61 -5.37
N THR A 301 23.70 4.10 -4.22
CA THR A 301 22.63 4.63 -3.35
C THR A 301 23.21 5.17 -2.05
#